data_eeacccd1a8f0cd1bde40bd20f87482d1
#
_entry.id   eeacccd1a8f0cd1bde40bd20f87482d1
#
_cell.length_a   1.000
_cell.length_b   1.000
_cell.length_c   1.000
_cell.angle_alpha   90.00
_cell.angle_beta   90.00
_cell.angle_gamma   90.00
#
_symmetry.space_group_name_H-M   'P 1'
#
loop_
_entity.id
_entity.type
_entity.pdbx_description
1 polymer ?
#
loop_
_entity_poly.entity_id
_entity_poly.type
_entity_poly.pdbx_seq_one_letter_code
_entity_poly.pdbx_strand_id
1 'polypeptide(L)'
;LSDFEVLRAAGINIAGPVDRPRDATQLEELQWLFEGAQRHSDDAFMVMPEMENTNLLGGHWDLLFSHPVYYVDERAPGTPLVTEHPEYGRMYNIGSAQDLMTMIEAEDMLVYMPHPRTKGSTGFPDAVSDTDHFRNDRYRGAGWRWGMGSDLSEVRLSDHRVIPLLDDMNNWIADSSLRPKYLLAITETYFKAPGDDVYANGPVSYLRIGELPEPGNYAPIVDALMDGNYFVTSGEVLIPSHRYDGEGANTTLTAEVQWTFPLDFVEVVYGDGETTTTQVVSTKDLPPFGSQTFTIPFDATGQAWVRFAAWDSAGNGAMTMPIRLN
;
A
#
# COMPACT_ATOMS: atom_id res chain seq x y z
N LEU A 1 19.01 4.88 20.27
CA LEU A 1 18.54 3.80 19.40
C LEU A 1 18.28 4.38 18.02
N SER A 2 18.68 3.67 16.96
CA SER A 2 18.31 4.02 15.60
C SER A 2 16.81 3.77 15.39
N ASP A 3 16.22 4.44 14.41
CA ASP A 3 14.80 4.28 14.11
C ASP A 3 14.47 2.85 13.69
N PHE A 4 15.39 2.20 12.97
CA PHE A 4 15.26 0.77 12.62
C PHE A 4 15.28 -0.16 13.83
N GLU A 5 16.05 0.13 14.88
CA GLU A 5 16.01 -0.66 16.12
C GLU A 5 14.66 -0.53 16.84
N VAL A 6 14.02 0.63 16.79
CA VAL A 6 12.68 0.83 17.33
C VAL A 6 11.64 0.03 16.53
N LEU A 7 11.70 0.07 15.21
CA LEU A 7 10.81 -0.72 14.34
C LEU A 7 10.98 -2.23 14.55
N ARG A 8 12.22 -2.72 14.63
CA ARG A 8 12.53 -4.12 14.97
C ARG A 8 11.96 -4.53 16.32
N ALA A 9 12.12 -3.70 17.34
CA ALA A 9 11.60 -3.95 18.68
C ALA A 9 10.06 -3.98 18.72
N ALA A 10 9.42 -3.28 17.80
CA ALA A 10 7.95 -3.29 17.62
C ALA A 10 7.45 -4.44 16.75
N GLY A 11 8.33 -5.33 16.26
CA GLY A 11 7.96 -6.50 15.48
C GLY A 11 7.83 -6.24 13.97
N ILE A 12 8.25 -5.08 13.48
CA ILE A 12 8.29 -4.78 12.04
C ILE A 12 9.48 -5.52 11.42
N ASN A 13 9.21 -6.25 10.33
CA ASN A 13 10.22 -7.00 9.59
C ASN A 13 10.67 -6.28 8.31
N ILE A 14 9.83 -5.41 7.74
CA ILE A 14 10.13 -4.67 6.51
C ILE A 14 9.78 -3.21 6.73
N ALA A 15 10.71 -2.30 6.43
CA ALA A 15 10.49 -0.86 6.51
C ALA A 15 10.95 -0.17 5.22
N GLY A 16 10.11 0.71 4.66
CA GLY A 16 10.42 1.54 3.49
C GLY A 16 10.62 3.00 3.92
N PRO A 17 11.87 3.45 4.16
CA PRO A 17 12.15 4.84 4.45
C PRO A 17 12.21 5.65 3.16
N VAL A 18 11.57 6.82 3.16
CA VAL A 18 11.55 7.77 2.02
C VAL A 18 12.44 9.01 2.26
N ASP A 19 13.27 9.00 3.30
CA ASP A 19 14.09 10.16 3.68
C ASP A 19 15.23 10.40 2.69
N ARG A 20 15.49 11.68 2.39
CA ARG A 20 16.50 12.12 1.42
C ARG A 20 17.53 13.04 2.05
N PRO A 21 18.81 12.90 1.68
CA PRO A 21 19.82 13.91 1.95
C PRO A 21 19.48 15.22 1.20
N ARG A 22 19.51 16.36 1.89
CA ARG A 22 19.02 17.64 1.32
C ARG A 22 19.90 18.29 0.25
N ASP A 23 21.16 17.90 0.18
CA ASP A 23 22.17 18.56 -0.67
C ASP A 23 22.82 17.62 -1.71
N ALA A 24 22.19 16.48 -1.99
CA ALA A 24 22.67 15.50 -2.96
C ALA A 24 21.96 15.65 -4.31
N THR A 25 22.61 15.20 -5.38
CA THR A 25 21.94 14.97 -6.65
C THR A 25 21.02 13.75 -6.57
N GLN A 26 20.03 13.64 -7.42
CA GLN A 26 19.10 12.51 -7.43
C GLN A 26 19.82 11.14 -7.58
N LEU A 27 20.90 11.08 -8.35
CA LEU A 27 21.67 9.84 -8.52
C LEU A 27 22.43 9.47 -7.25
N GLU A 28 23.00 10.45 -6.54
CA GLU A 28 23.62 10.24 -5.22
C GLU A 28 22.57 9.83 -4.16
N GLU A 29 21.38 10.43 -4.19
CA GLU A 29 20.26 10.04 -3.31
C GLU A 29 19.88 8.58 -3.52
N LEU A 30 19.73 8.14 -4.77
CA LEU A 30 19.43 6.75 -5.14
C LEU A 30 20.54 5.79 -4.69
N GLN A 31 21.81 6.16 -4.92
CA GLN A 31 22.93 5.35 -4.46
C GLN A 31 22.88 5.16 -2.94
N TRP A 32 22.71 6.24 -2.17
CA TRP A 32 22.62 6.16 -0.71
C TRP A 32 21.43 5.36 -0.22
N LEU A 33 20.28 5.47 -0.92
CA LEU A 33 19.10 4.69 -0.62
C LEU A 33 19.40 3.18 -0.75
N PHE A 34 19.99 2.75 -1.87
CA PHE A 34 20.28 1.34 -2.11
C PHE A 34 21.38 0.80 -1.20
N GLU A 35 22.48 1.55 -1.00
CA GLU A 35 23.55 1.17 -0.08
C GLU A 35 23.05 1.16 1.37
N GLY A 36 22.22 2.12 1.77
CA GLY A 36 21.59 2.19 3.08
C GLY A 36 20.66 1.02 3.32
N ALA A 37 19.80 0.70 2.37
CA ALA A 37 18.89 -0.43 2.43
C ALA A 37 19.67 -1.74 2.66
N GLN A 38 20.69 -1.99 1.86
CA GLN A 38 21.52 -3.19 2.01
C GLN A 38 22.27 -3.23 3.35
N ARG A 39 22.83 -2.09 3.80
CA ARG A 39 23.61 -1.99 5.05
C ARG A 39 22.78 -2.24 6.30
N HIS A 40 21.51 -1.88 6.29
CA HIS A 40 20.61 -1.96 7.43
C HIS A 40 19.66 -3.16 7.42
N SER A 41 19.78 -4.01 6.41
CA SER A 41 19.05 -5.28 6.28
C SER A 41 19.85 -6.44 6.84
N ASP A 42 19.13 -7.43 7.38
CA ASP A 42 19.66 -8.75 7.80
C ASP A 42 18.56 -9.82 7.72
N ASP A 43 18.82 -11.02 8.22
CA ASP A 43 17.91 -12.17 8.15
C ASP A 43 16.56 -11.96 8.87
N ALA A 44 16.43 -10.95 9.74
CA ALA A 44 15.23 -10.68 10.54
C ALA A 44 14.54 -9.37 10.18
N PHE A 45 15.22 -8.49 9.44
CA PHE A 45 14.71 -7.17 9.11
C PHE A 45 15.23 -6.68 7.76
N MET A 46 14.36 -6.21 6.92
CA MET A 46 14.70 -5.65 5.62
C MET A 46 14.34 -4.17 5.54
N VAL A 47 15.28 -3.38 5.08
CA VAL A 47 15.02 -2.01 4.62
C VAL A 47 14.73 -2.06 3.13
N MET A 48 13.50 -1.78 2.74
CA MET A 48 13.09 -1.73 1.34
C MET A 48 13.38 -0.34 0.77
N PRO A 49 14.10 -0.22 -0.34
CA PRO A 49 14.29 1.08 -0.98
C PRO A 49 12.95 1.62 -1.47
N GLU A 50 12.64 2.83 -1.04
CA GLU A 50 11.42 3.55 -1.39
C GLU A 50 11.74 5.03 -1.57
N MET A 51 11.07 5.70 -2.52
CA MET A 51 11.29 7.11 -2.79
C MET A 51 9.98 7.84 -3.05
N GLU A 52 9.70 8.86 -2.23
CA GLU A 52 8.58 9.77 -2.46
C GLU A 52 8.95 10.85 -3.48
N ASN A 53 8.08 11.07 -4.45
CA ASN A 53 8.18 12.10 -5.48
C ASN A 53 6.88 12.90 -5.61
N THR A 54 6.96 14.08 -6.24
CA THR A 54 5.83 15.01 -6.35
C THR A 54 5.48 15.39 -7.78
N ASN A 55 6.20 14.85 -8.77
CA ASN A 55 6.08 15.22 -10.15
C ASN A 55 5.45 14.12 -11.01
N LEU A 56 4.90 14.48 -12.16
CA LEU A 56 4.49 13.63 -13.27
C LEU A 56 3.19 12.84 -13.09
N LEU A 57 2.94 12.16 -11.97
CA LEU A 57 1.73 11.29 -11.81
C LEU A 57 0.54 12.00 -11.15
N GLY A 58 0.73 13.23 -10.71
CA GLY A 58 -0.26 13.99 -9.94
C GLY A 58 -0.22 13.67 -8.45
N GLY A 59 -0.18 14.69 -7.60
CA GLY A 59 0.01 14.53 -6.17
C GLY A 59 1.40 13.99 -5.81
N HIS A 60 1.54 13.49 -4.59
CA HIS A 60 2.71 12.74 -4.16
C HIS A 60 2.55 11.26 -4.52
N TRP A 61 3.64 10.60 -4.83
CA TRP A 61 3.67 9.17 -5.12
C TRP A 61 4.99 8.56 -4.66
N ASP A 62 4.90 7.35 -4.15
CA ASP A 62 6.03 6.56 -3.68
C ASP A 62 6.36 5.47 -4.68
N LEU A 63 7.66 5.33 -4.96
CA LEU A 63 8.21 4.32 -5.85
C LEU A 63 8.91 3.25 -5.02
N LEU A 64 8.47 2.01 -5.14
CA LEU A 64 9.07 0.85 -4.51
C LEU A 64 9.95 0.12 -5.52
N PHE A 65 11.22 -0.07 -5.16
CA PHE A 65 12.21 -0.67 -6.02
C PHE A 65 12.30 -2.19 -5.80
N SER A 66 12.23 -2.96 -6.89
CA SER A 66 12.49 -4.40 -6.88
C SER A 66 13.99 -4.73 -6.80
N HIS A 67 14.83 -3.81 -7.26
CA HIS A 67 16.28 -3.83 -7.30
C HIS A 67 16.80 -2.39 -7.52
N PRO A 68 18.11 -2.13 -7.42
CA PRO A 68 18.67 -0.80 -7.69
C PRO A 68 18.41 -0.33 -9.12
N VAL A 69 17.75 0.82 -9.27
CA VAL A 69 17.45 1.48 -10.55
C VAL A 69 17.83 2.95 -10.47
N TYR A 70 18.62 3.44 -11.42
CA TYR A 70 19.04 4.84 -11.46
C TYR A 70 18.26 5.63 -12.49
N TYR A 71 17.76 6.80 -12.10
CA TYR A 71 17.03 7.71 -12.97
C TYR A 71 17.16 9.16 -12.54
N VAL A 72 16.84 10.07 -13.46
CA VAL A 72 16.71 11.52 -13.20
C VAL A 72 15.36 12.01 -13.70
N ASP A 73 14.72 12.90 -12.95
CA ASP A 73 13.42 13.50 -13.26
C ASP A 73 13.56 14.65 -14.27
N GLU A 74 14.49 14.50 -15.21
CA GLU A 74 14.73 15.46 -16.28
C GLU A 74 15.14 14.71 -17.56
N ARG A 75 14.51 15.08 -18.68
CA ARG A 75 14.85 14.59 -20.00
C ARG A 75 14.91 15.74 -20.99
N ALA A 76 16.13 16.14 -21.35
CA ALA A 76 16.33 17.17 -22.35
C ALA A 76 15.82 16.71 -23.74
N PRO A 77 15.34 17.64 -24.60
CA PRO A 77 14.91 17.30 -25.95
C PRO A 77 16.00 16.55 -26.75
N GLY A 78 15.63 15.39 -27.30
CA GLY A 78 16.55 14.54 -28.05
C GLY A 78 17.38 13.56 -27.22
N THR A 79 17.31 13.62 -25.89
CA THR A 79 17.94 12.60 -25.01
C THR A 79 17.12 11.31 -25.06
N PRO A 80 17.75 10.14 -25.28
CA PRO A 80 17.08 8.85 -25.16
C PRO A 80 16.50 8.62 -23.75
N LEU A 81 15.43 7.82 -23.63
CA LEU A 81 14.88 7.42 -22.32
C LEU A 81 15.94 6.70 -21.50
N VAL A 82 16.73 5.83 -22.12
CA VAL A 82 17.80 5.05 -21.46
C VAL A 82 19.15 5.52 -21.98
N THR A 83 20.08 5.77 -21.06
CA THR A 83 21.47 6.13 -21.36
C THR A 83 22.41 5.34 -20.44
N GLU A 84 23.69 5.27 -20.78
CA GLU A 84 24.73 4.70 -19.93
C GLU A 84 25.47 5.83 -19.19
N HIS A 85 25.47 5.78 -17.87
CA HIS A 85 26.23 6.69 -17.02
C HIS A 85 27.57 6.04 -16.61
N PRO A 86 28.69 6.76 -16.61
CA PRO A 86 30.01 6.17 -16.33
C PRO A 86 30.13 5.51 -14.95
N GLU A 87 29.40 6.00 -13.97
CA GLU A 87 29.44 5.55 -12.57
C GLU A 87 28.26 4.64 -12.22
N TYR A 88 27.04 5.01 -12.66
CA TYR A 88 25.80 4.34 -12.26
C TYR A 88 25.32 3.30 -13.29
N GLY A 89 25.99 3.16 -14.43
CA GLY A 89 25.60 2.24 -15.49
C GLY A 89 24.32 2.67 -16.19
N ARG A 90 23.39 1.75 -16.43
CA ARG A 90 22.10 2.01 -17.06
C ARG A 90 21.28 3.02 -16.24
N MET A 91 20.86 4.10 -16.88
CA MET A 91 20.13 5.19 -16.25
C MET A 91 18.94 5.62 -17.13
N TYR A 92 17.82 5.95 -16.46
CA TYR A 92 16.64 6.50 -17.12
C TYR A 92 16.62 8.03 -17.04
N ASN A 93 16.19 8.67 -18.13
CA ASN A 93 15.93 10.11 -18.19
C ASN A 93 14.42 10.30 -18.32
N ILE A 94 13.77 10.77 -17.26
CA ILE A 94 12.31 10.83 -17.15
C ILE A 94 11.83 12.25 -17.42
N GLY A 95 11.05 12.44 -18.49
CA GLY A 95 10.50 13.74 -18.87
C GLY A 95 8.97 13.78 -18.88
N SER A 96 8.31 12.65 -18.61
CA SER A 96 6.85 12.55 -18.64
C SER A 96 6.34 11.38 -17.80
N ALA A 97 5.04 11.38 -17.49
CA ALA A 97 4.38 10.24 -16.84
C ALA A 97 4.56 8.94 -17.65
N GLN A 98 4.54 9.02 -18.98
CA GLN A 98 4.74 7.85 -19.84
C GLN A 98 6.18 7.30 -19.74
N ASP A 99 7.19 8.17 -19.70
CA ASP A 99 8.59 7.75 -19.50
C ASP A 99 8.74 7.03 -18.16
N LEU A 100 8.16 7.59 -17.10
CA LEU A 100 8.17 7.04 -15.75
C LEU A 100 7.50 5.65 -15.71
N MET A 101 6.30 5.52 -16.25
CA MET A 101 5.60 4.24 -16.28
C MET A 101 6.34 3.19 -17.12
N THR A 102 6.99 3.61 -18.20
CA THR A 102 7.84 2.72 -19.02
C THR A 102 9.03 2.18 -18.22
N MET A 103 9.67 3.03 -17.40
CA MET A 103 10.73 2.60 -16.49
C MET A 103 10.18 1.64 -15.42
N ILE A 104 9.08 1.99 -14.76
CA ILE A 104 8.45 1.18 -13.70
C ILE A 104 8.09 -0.22 -14.20
N GLU A 105 7.53 -0.31 -15.41
CA GLU A 105 7.20 -1.59 -16.05
C GLU A 105 8.46 -2.40 -16.42
N ALA A 106 9.47 -1.74 -17.00
CA ALA A 106 10.70 -2.41 -17.48
C ALA A 106 11.56 -2.94 -16.32
N GLU A 107 11.45 -2.34 -15.13
CA GLU A 107 12.24 -2.67 -13.95
C GLU A 107 11.40 -3.34 -12.84
N ASP A 108 10.20 -3.82 -13.16
CA ASP A 108 9.31 -4.53 -12.23
C ASP A 108 9.06 -3.80 -10.90
N MET A 109 9.02 -2.47 -10.93
CA MET A 109 8.75 -1.63 -9.76
C MET A 109 7.26 -1.42 -9.54
N LEU A 110 6.90 -0.83 -8.40
CA LEU A 110 5.55 -0.41 -8.07
C LEU A 110 5.50 1.07 -7.69
N VAL A 111 4.35 1.69 -7.92
CA VAL A 111 4.05 3.04 -7.46
C VAL A 111 2.70 3.08 -6.76
N TYR A 112 2.59 3.88 -5.70
CA TYR A 112 1.34 4.16 -5.00
C TYR A 112 1.33 5.61 -4.47
N MET A 113 0.16 6.11 -4.10
CA MET A 113 -0.01 7.45 -3.53
C MET A 113 -0.03 7.39 -1.99
N PRO A 114 0.96 7.95 -1.28
CA PRO A 114 1.09 7.74 0.17
C PRO A 114 -0.02 8.39 1.00
N HIS A 115 -0.51 9.56 0.61
CA HIS A 115 -1.54 10.31 1.36
C HIS A 115 -2.59 10.92 0.41
N PRO A 116 -3.51 10.09 -0.13
CA PRO A 116 -4.50 10.52 -1.11
C PRO A 116 -5.46 11.56 -0.54
N ARG A 117 -5.95 12.45 -1.41
CA ARG A 117 -6.91 13.52 -1.12
C ARG A 117 -6.47 14.53 -0.06
N THR A 118 -5.19 14.54 0.33
CA THR A 118 -4.68 15.40 1.40
C THR A 118 -3.26 15.87 1.13
N LYS A 119 -2.76 16.87 1.86
CA LYS A 119 -1.43 17.48 1.67
C LYS A 119 -1.16 17.86 0.20
N GLY A 120 0.00 17.50 -0.35
CA GLY A 120 0.36 17.68 -1.74
C GLY A 120 -0.48 16.87 -2.73
N SER A 121 -1.30 15.91 -2.25
CA SER A 121 -2.19 15.08 -3.07
C SER A 121 -3.65 15.51 -3.02
N THR A 122 -3.97 16.75 -2.61
CA THR A 122 -5.34 17.26 -2.62
C THR A 122 -5.96 17.16 -4.02
N GLY A 123 -7.11 16.46 -4.14
CA GLY A 123 -7.79 16.20 -5.41
C GLY A 123 -7.25 14.99 -6.18
N PHE A 124 -6.26 14.28 -5.65
CA PHE A 124 -5.72 13.07 -6.25
C PHE A 124 -6.06 11.84 -5.37
N PRO A 125 -6.20 10.65 -5.96
CA PRO A 125 -6.05 10.29 -7.37
C PRO A 125 -7.26 10.60 -8.27
N ASP A 126 -8.32 11.25 -7.77
CA ASP A 126 -9.56 11.53 -8.51
C ASP A 126 -9.29 12.23 -9.85
N ALA A 127 -8.43 13.24 -9.85
CA ALA A 127 -8.08 14.02 -11.04
C ALA A 127 -7.31 13.25 -12.13
N VAL A 128 -6.82 12.04 -11.81
CA VAL A 128 -6.03 11.21 -12.72
C VAL A 128 -6.64 9.83 -12.99
N SER A 129 -7.84 9.56 -12.47
CA SER A 129 -8.52 8.25 -12.55
C SER A 129 -8.70 7.71 -13.97
N ASP A 130 -8.79 8.60 -14.98
CA ASP A 130 -8.94 8.25 -16.40
C ASP A 130 -7.62 8.25 -17.19
N THR A 131 -6.50 8.51 -16.53
CA THR A 131 -5.19 8.55 -17.19
C THR A 131 -4.60 7.16 -17.36
N ASP A 132 -3.77 6.99 -18.42
CA ASP A 132 -3.09 5.71 -18.69
C ASP A 132 -2.19 5.29 -17.52
N HIS A 133 -1.54 6.21 -16.83
CA HIS A 133 -0.68 5.88 -15.71
C HIS A 133 -1.48 5.40 -14.48
N PHE A 134 -2.63 5.99 -14.16
CA PHE A 134 -3.48 5.49 -13.09
C PHE A 134 -4.06 4.11 -13.46
N ARG A 135 -4.48 3.94 -14.72
CA ARG A 135 -5.02 2.68 -15.27
C ARG A 135 -3.95 1.64 -15.60
N ASN A 136 -2.76 1.79 -15.06
CA ASN A 136 -1.67 0.84 -15.18
C ASN A 136 -1.62 -0.09 -13.96
N ASP A 137 -1.29 -1.37 -14.16
CA ASP A 137 -1.21 -2.35 -13.06
C ASP A 137 -0.10 -2.04 -12.06
N ARG A 138 0.97 -1.34 -12.48
CA ARG A 138 2.07 -0.93 -11.60
C ARG A 138 1.71 0.27 -10.69
N TYR A 139 0.66 1.03 -11.02
CA TYR A 139 0.08 2.01 -10.11
C TYR A 139 -0.88 1.27 -9.17
N ARG A 140 -0.39 0.84 -7.99
CA ARG A 140 -1.10 -0.13 -7.14
C ARG A 140 -2.24 0.44 -6.32
N GLY A 141 -2.23 1.73 -6.02
CA GLY A 141 -3.30 2.35 -5.25
C GLY A 141 -2.83 3.41 -4.29
N ALA A 142 -3.20 3.32 -3.01
CA ALA A 142 -3.01 4.39 -2.05
C ALA A 142 -2.52 3.91 -0.68
N GLY A 143 -1.94 4.83 0.08
CA GLY A 143 -1.53 4.60 1.46
C GLY A 143 -2.68 4.72 2.44
N TRP A 144 -2.76 3.79 3.39
CA TRP A 144 -3.61 3.88 4.57
C TRP A 144 -2.75 4.21 5.78
N ARG A 145 -3.08 5.28 6.45
CA ARG A 145 -2.33 5.79 7.61
C ARG A 145 -3.27 6.27 8.72
N TRP A 146 -2.70 6.69 9.84
CA TRP A 146 -3.43 7.41 10.87
C TRP A 146 -4.02 8.72 10.31
N GLY A 147 -5.20 9.10 10.80
CA GLY A 147 -5.90 10.28 10.34
C GLY A 147 -5.01 11.53 10.39
N MET A 148 -4.98 12.24 9.28
CA MET A 148 -4.25 13.47 9.06
C MET A 148 -4.98 14.66 9.68
N GLY A 149 -5.09 14.70 11.00
CA GLY A 149 -5.47 15.92 11.68
C GLY A 149 -4.35 16.96 11.57
N SER A 150 -4.63 18.14 11.06
CA SER A 150 -3.73 19.28 11.16
C SER A 150 -3.67 19.85 12.59
N ASP A 151 -4.51 19.35 13.47
CA ASP A 151 -4.63 19.76 14.86
C ASP A 151 -4.15 18.62 15.77
N LEU A 152 -3.09 18.89 16.52
CA LEU A 152 -2.49 17.98 17.50
C LEU A 152 -3.43 17.62 18.66
N SER A 153 -4.56 18.30 18.79
CA SER A 153 -5.58 18.04 19.82
C SER A 153 -6.52 16.88 19.46
N GLU A 154 -6.54 16.43 18.19
CA GLU A 154 -7.39 15.35 17.77
C GLU A 154 -6.76 13.97 18.07
N VAL A 155 -7.60 13.05 18.54
CA VAL A 155 -7.22 11.65 18.68
C VAL A 155 -6.90 11.08 17.29
N ARG A 156 -5.67 10.59 17.10
CA ARG A 156 -5.25 10.02 15.85
C ARG A 156 -5.83 8.61 15.70
N LEU A 157 -6.87 8.53 14.90
CA LEU A 157 -7.43 7.27 14.42
C LEU A 157 -6.94 7.01 13.00
N SER A 158 -6.96 5.76 12.58
CA SER A 158 -6.72 5.38 11.19
C SER A 158 -7.60 6.21 10.25
N ASP A 159 -7.06 6.66 9.12
CA ASP A 159 -7.81 7.50 8.19
C ASP A 159 -8.83 6.66 7.42
N HIS A 160 -9.99 6.45 8.01
CA HIS A 160 -11.09 5.72 7.39
C HIS A 160 -11.62 6.34 6.10
N ARG A 161 -11.29 7.60 5.78
CA ARG A 161 -11.67 8.25 4.51
C ARG A 161 -10.98 7.63 3.29
N VAL A 162 -9.86 6.93 3.50
CA VAL A 162 -9.15 6.21 2.43
C VAL A 162 -9.87 4.92 2.05
N ILE A 163 -10.69 4.35 2.94
CA ILE A 163 -11.41 3.10 2.67
C ILE A 163 -12.47 3.28 1.56
N PRO A 164 -13.36 4.29 1.61
CA PRO A 164 -14.24 4.58 0.47
C PRO A 164 -13.47 4.91 -0.81
N LEU A 165 -12.31 5.56 -0.73
CA LEU A 165 -11.48 5.80 -1.90
C LEU A 165 -10.96 4.49 -2.53
N LEU A 166 -10.60 3.48 -1.73
CA LEU A 166 -10.24 2.17 -2.26
C LEU A 166 -11.39 1.58 -3.09
N ASP A 167 -12.61 1.69 -2.58
CA ASP A 167 -13.82 1.21 -3.24
C ASP A 167 -14.08 2.01 -4.53
N ASP A 168 -13.96 3.34 -4.48
CA ASP A 168 -14.04 4.22 -5.65
C ASP A 168 -13.01 3.82 -6.73
N MET A 169 -11.73 3.67 -6.35
CA MET A 169 -10.66 3.31 -7.28
C MET A 169 -10.94 1.97 -7.99
N ASN A 170 -11.52 1.00 -7.28
CA ASN A 170 -11.87 -0.29 -7.87
C ASN A 170 -13.12 -0.21 -8.77
N ASN A 171 -14.06 0.67 -8.47
CA ASN A 171 -15.18 0.97 -9.36
C ASN A 171 -14.70 1.68 -10.64
N TRP A 172 -13.77 2.66 -10.56
CA TRP A 172 -13.25 3.37 -11.75
C TRP A 172 -12.57 2.46 -12.77
N ILE A 173 -12.05 1.30 -12.33
CA ILE A 173 -11.37 0.35 -13.21
C ILE A 173 -12.14 -0.96 -13.41
N ALA A 174 -13.41 -1.03 -12.97
CA ALA A 174 -14.21 -2.25 -12.98
C ALA A 174 -14.42 -2.87 -14.37
N ASP A 175 -14.48 -2.02 -15.40
CA ASP A 175 -14.67 -2.37 -16.81
C ASP A 175 -13.39 -2.84 -17.51
N SER A 176 -12.27 -2.89 -16.80
CA SER A 176 -10.96 -3.22 -17.37
C SER A 176 -10.49 -4.61 -16.94
N SER A 177 -9.46 -5.12 -17.63
CA SER A 177 -8.75 -6.34 -17.24
C SER A 177 -7.66 -6.09 -16.20
N LEU A 178 -7.56 -4.87 -15.67
CA LEU A 178 -6.55 -4.47 -14.71
C LEU A 178 -6.74 -5.20 -13.37
N ARG A 179 -5.66 -5.41 -12.66
CA ARG A 179 -5.69 -5.87 -11.27
C ARG A 179 -6.37 -4.83 -10.38
N PRO A 180 -7.06 -5.21 -9.31
CA PRO A 180 -7.64 -4.27 -8.37
C PRO A 180 -6.60 -3.30 -7.80
N LYS A 181 -7.00 -2.10 -7.46
CA LYS A 181 -6.19 -1.16 -6.67
C LYS A 181 -6.19 -1.59 -5.21
N TYR A 182 -5.09 -1.35 -4.50
CA TYR A 182 -4.85 -1.83 -3.15
C TYR A 182 -4.56 -0.67 -2.19
N LEU A 183 -4.59 -0.95 -0.89
CA LEU A 183 -4.02 -0.07 0.14
C LEU A 183 -2.72 -0.65 0.68
N LEU A 184 -1.72 0.20 0.88
CA LEU A 184 -0.54 -0.10 1.68
C LEU A 184 -0.66 0.60 3.02
N ALA A 185 -0.33 -0.08 4.10
CA ALA A 185 -0.20 0.58 5.39
C ALA A 185 1.07 1.41 5.41
N ILE A 186 0.94 2.68 5.78
CA ILE A 186 2.05 3.63 5.83
C ILE A 186 2.04 4.44 7.13
N THR A 187 3.17 5.03 7.48
CA THR A 187 3.31 6.01 8.55
C THR A 187 4.07 7.23 8.05
N GLU A 188 3.85 8.39 8.68
CA GLU A 188 4.62 9.60 8.43
C GLU A 188 5.37 10.00 9.70
N THR A 189 6.45 9.32 9.97
CA THR A 189 7.32 9.60 11.10
C THR A 189 8.52 10.41 10.63
N TYR A 190 8.57 11.71 11.00
CA TYR A 190 9.67 12.60 10.60
C TYR A 190 10.79 12.64 11.64
N PHE A 191 10.66 13.48 12.67
CA PHE A 191 11.73 13.74 13.62
C PHE A 191 11.30 13.55 15.08
N LYS A 192 10.28 12.77 15.35
CA LYS A 192 9.76 12.58 16.72
C LYS A 192 9.25 13.90 17.32
N ALA A 193 8.78 14.82 16.47
CA ALA A 193 8.16 16.05 16.90
C ALA A 193 6.73 15.78 17.39
N PRO A 194 6.17 16.62 18.26
CA PRO A 194 4.75 16.59 18.54
C PRO A 194 3.98 16.74 17.21
N GLY A 195 3.17 15.77 16.86
CA GLY A 195 2.42 15.79 15.61
C GLY A 195 2.85 14.75 14.60
N ASP A 196 4.03 14.17 14.72
CA ASP A 196 4.45 13.04 13.89
C ASP A 196 3.68 11.77 14.28
N ASP A 197 3.59 10.84 13.32
CA ASP A 197 3.19 9.48 13.65
C ASP A 197 4.21 8.85 14.58
N VAL A 198 3.76 8.03 15.51
CA VAL A 198 4.63 7.34 16.45
C VAL A 198 5.15 6.08 15.79
N TYR A 199 6.44 5.78 15.95
CA TYR A 199 7.04 4.56 15.41
C TYR A 199 6.24 3.32 15.81
N ALA A 200 5.94 2.50 14.80
CA ALA A 200 5.23 1.22 14.94
C ALA A 200 3.86 1.32 15.64
N ASN A 201 3.26 2.48 15.66
CA ASN A 201 1.90 2.71 16.16
C ASN A 201 0.91 3.10 15.05
N GLY A 202 1.32 2.96 13.80
CA GLY A 202 0.48 3.14 12.62
C GLY A 202 -0.07 1.82 12.09
N PRO A 203 -0.88 1.87 11.02
CA PRO A 203 -1.25 0.68 10.28
C PRO A 203 -0.02 -0.07 9.78
N VAL A 204 -0.14 -1.40 9.66
CA VAL A 204 0.89 -2.27 9.11
C VAL A 204 0.32 -3.20 8.05
N SER A 205 1.13 -3.57 7.07
CA SER A 205 0.82 -4.58 6.06
C SER A 205 1.41 -5.93 6.48
N TYR A 206 0.61 -6.97 6.52
CA TYR A 206 1.05 -8.34 6.77
C TYR A 206 1.16 -9.09 5.44
N LEU A 207 2.38 -9.15 4.89
CA LEU A 207 2.66 -9.83 3.65
C LEU A 207 2.76 -11.34 3.85
N ARG A 208 2.16 -12.10 2.94
CA ARG A 208 2.24 -13.56 2.92
C ARG A 208 3.40 -14.03 2.05
N ILE A 209 4.61 -13.79 2.54
CA ILE A 209 5.86 -14.33 2.01
C ILE A 209 6.35 -15.41 2.99
N GLY A 210 6.95 -16.49 2.49
CA GLY A 210 7.35 -17.60 3.35
C GLY A 210 8.48 -17.24 4.32
N GLU A 211 9.43 -16.44 3.86
CA GLU A 211 10.60 -15.95 4.60
C GLU A 211 11.02 -14.60 4.04
N LEU A 212 11.78 -13.82 4.81
CA LEU A 212 12.38 -12.61 4.30
C LEU A 212 13.38 -12.97 3.19
N PRO A 213 13.36 -12.25 2.05
CA PRO A 213 14.36 -12.46 1.02
C PRO A 213 15.74 -11.99 1.47
N GLU A 214 16.77 -12.44 0.77
CA GLU A 214 18.14 -11.98 1.01
C GLU A 214 18.26 -10.45 0.82
N PRO A 215 19.07 -9.77 1.64
CA PRO A 215 19.30 -8.33 1.51
C PRO A 215 19.72 -7.92 0.09
N GLY A 216 18.99 -6.96 -0.48
CA GLY A 216 19.17 -6.51 -1.87
C GLY A 216 18.28 -7.20 -2.91
N ASN A 217 17.56 -8.25 -2.54
CA ASN A 217 16.53 -8.87 -3.36
C ASN A 217 15.14 -8.47 -2.87
N TYR A 218 14.56 -7.42 -3.42
CA TYR A 218 13.26 -6.90 -3.02
C TYR A 218 12.10 -7.46 -3.85
N ALA A 219 12.38 -8.20 -4.92
CA ALA A 219 11.38 -8.71 -5.84
C ALA A 219 10.26 -9.52 -5.15
N PRO A 220 10.53 -10.44 -4.19
CA PRO A 220 9.45 -11.18 -3.53
C PRO A 220 8.47 -10.28 -2.74
N ILE A 221 8.94 -9.14 -2.23
CA ILE A 221 8.09 -8.16 -1.53
C ILE A 221 7.24 -7.43 -2.57
N VAL A 222 7.85 -6.94 -3.64
CA VAL A 222 7.15 -6.27 -4.75
C VAL A 222 6.10 -7.18 -5.37
N ASP A 223 6.41 -8.47 -5.57
CA ASP A 223 5.47 -9.46 -6.11
C ASP A 223 4.28 -9.68 -5.16
N ALA A 224 4.53 -9.82 -3.85
CA ALA A 224 3.45 -9.96 -2.86
C ALA A 224 2.53 -8.74 -2.85
N LEU A 225 3.09 -7.53 -2.94
CA LEU A 225 2.32 -6.28 -3.05
C LEU A 225 1.59 -6.20 -4.39
N MET A 226 2.22 -6.62 -5.48
CA MET A 226 1.61 -6.65 -6.81
C MET A 226 0.41 -7.59 -6.87
N ASP A 227 0.48 -8.72 -6.22
CA ASP A 227 -0.56 -9.75 -6.23
C ASP A 227 -1.66 -9.53 -5.17
N GLY A 228 -1.50 -8.53 -4.28
CA GLY A 228 -2.42 -8.32 -3.15
C GLY A 228 -2.35 -9.46 -2.12
N ASN A 229 -1.24 -10.17 -2.08
CA ASN A 229 -1.03 -11.29 -1.17
C ASN A 229 -0.66 -10.83 0.25
N TYR A 230 -1.52 -9.98 0.81
CA TYR A 230 -1.37 -9.40 2.14
C TYR A 230 -2.71 -8.88 2.65
N PHE A 231 -2.75 -8.49 3.91
CA PHE A 231 -3.80 -7.68 4.49
C PHE A 231 -3.19 -6.48 5.23
N VAL A 232 -3.98 -5.44 5.43
CA VAL A 232 -3.59 -4.28 6.24
C VAL A 232 -4.37 -4.28 7.55
N THR A 233 -3.74 -3.82 8.62
CA THR A 233 -4.39 -3.70 9.94
C THR A 233 -3.90 -2.45 10.67
N SER A 234 -4.77 -1.84 11.44
CA SER A 234 -4.44 -0.75 12.38
C SER A 234 -4.18 -1.23 13.81
N GLY A 235 -3.98 -2.54 14.00
CA GLY A 235 -3.44 -3.08 15.25
C GLY A 235 -4.15 -4.31 15.78
N GLU A 236 -5.28 -4.18 16.43
CA GLU A 236 -5.86 -5.21 17.31
C GLU A 236 -6.57 -6.36 16.58
N VAL A 237 -6.69 -6.30 15.26
CA VAL A 237 -7.39 -7.30 14.43
C VAL A 237 -6.44 -7.84 13.37
N LEU A 238 -6.42 -9.17 13.19
CA LEU A 238 -5.66 -9.86 12.14
C LEU A 238 -6.57 -10.72 11.29
N ILE A 239 -6.20 -10.90 10.00
CA ILE A 239 -6.88 -11.80 9.05
C ILE A 239 -5.87 -12.81 8.50
N PRO A 240 -5.52 -13.86 9.26
CA PRO A 240 -4.50 -14.85 8.87
C PRO A 240 -4.79 -15.55 7.55
N SER A 241 -6.07 -15.83 7.28
CA SER A 241 -6.50 -16.50 6.07
C SER A 241 -7.86 -15.99 5.56
N HIS A 242 -8.05 -15.98 4.26
CA HIS A 242 -9.35 -15.80 3.64
C HIS A 242 -9.39 -16.46 2.26
N ARG A 243 -10.60 -16.80 1.82
CA ARG A 243 -10.87 -17.30 0.47
C ARG A 243 -12.30 -17.01 0.06
N TYR A 244 -12.51 -17.01 -1.24
CA TYR A 244 -13.82 -16.89 -1.86
C TYR A 244 -14.09 -18.16 -2.67
N ASP A 245 -15.24 -18.79 -2.43
CA ASP A 245 -15.67 -20.03 -3.06
C ASP A 245 -17.05 -19.82 -3.72
N GLY A 246 -17.31 -20.49 -4.85
CA GLY A 246 -18.57 -20.37 -5.58
C GLY A 246 -18.59 -19.26 -6.60
N GLU A 247 -19.75 -19.04 -7.24
CA GLU A 247 -19.98 -18.05 -8.29
C GLU A 247 -21.38 -17.43 -8.20
N GLY A 248 -21.51 -16.19 -8.64
CA GLY A 248 -22.78 -15.46 -8.70
C GLY A 248 -23.48 -15.44 -7.34
N ALA A 249 -24.78 -15.78 -7.31
CA ALA A 249 -25.59 -15.77 -6.11
C ALA A 249 -25.19 -16.82 -5.05
N ASN A 250 -24.31 -17.77 -5.38
CA ASN A 250 -23.84 -18.81 -4.49
C ASN A 250 -22.40 -18.60 -4.04
N THR A 251 -21.92 -17.38 -4.00
CA THR A 251 -20.56 -17.04 -3.55
C THR A 251 -20.52 -17.02 -2.03
N THR A 252 -19.41 -17.52 -1.48
CA THR A 252 -19.19 -17.57 -0.04
C THR A 252 -17.77 -17.07 0.26
N LEU A 253 -17.65 -16.11 1.16
CA LEU A 253 -16.41 -15.76 1.80
C LEU A 253 -16.17 -16.63 3.04
N THR A 254 -14.98 -17.20 3.18
CA THR A 254 -14.48 -17.78 4.42
C THR A 254 -13.25 -17.02 4.86
N ALA A 255 -13.25 -16.47 6.09
CA ALA A 255 -12.12 -15.72 6.62
C ALA A 255 -11.88 -16.08 8.10
N GLU A 256 -10.63 -16.34 8.44
CA GLU A 256 -10.19 -16.42 9.83
C GLU A 256 -9.87 -15.01 10.32
N VAL A 257 -10.43 -14.64 11.48
CA VAL A 257 -10.18 -13.37 12.15
C VAL A 257 -9.69 -13.64 13.57
N GLN A 258 -8.64 -12.95 13.98
CA GLN A 258 -8.11 -12.97 15.34
C GLN A 258 -8.16 -11.54 15.89
N TRP A 259 -8.54 -11.38 17.17
CA TRP A 259 -8.68 -10.07 17.79
C TRP A 259 -8.28 -10.10 19.27
N THR A 260 -7.75 -8.97 19.74
CA THR A 260 -7.38 -8.75 21.14
C THR A 260 -8.18 -7.64 21.81
N PHE A 261 -9.10 -7.00 21.07
CA PHE A 261 -10.06 -6.02 21.55
C PHE A 261 -11.45 -6.33 20.98
N PRO A 262 -12.58 -6.05 21.69
CA PRO A 262 -13.91 -6.48 21.26
C PRO A 262 -14.25 -6.10 19.83
N LEU A 263 -14.54 -7.07 18.97
CA LEU A 263 -15.05 -6.82 17.64
C LEU A 263 -16.45 -6.20 17.69
N ASP A 264 -16.71 -5.24 16.82
CA ASP A 264 -18.03 -4.66 16.61
C ASP A 264 -18.75 -5.34 15.43
N PHE A 265 -18.06 -5.50 14.30
CA PHE A 265 -18.61 -6.19 13.13
C PHE A 265 -17.52 -6.70 12.18
N VAL A 266 -17.92 -7.61 11.31
CA VAL A 266 -17.17 -7.94 10.08
C VAL A 266 -18.04 -7.60 8.87
N GLU A 267 -17.41 -7.31 7.73
CA GLU A 267 -18.12 -6.91 6.53
C GLU A 267 -17.53 -7.52 5.25
N VAL A 268 -18.42 -7.83 4.32
CA VAL A 268 -18.08 -8.11 2.91
C VAL A 268 -18.51 -6.91 2.09
N VAL A 269 -17.57 -6.32 1.37
CA VAL A 269 -17.79 -5.14 0.54
C VAL A 269 -17.50 -5.50 -0.91
N TYR A 270 -18.42 -5.17 -1.81
CA TYR A 270 -18.29 -5.50 -3.23
C TYR A 270 -18.91 -4.41 -4.09
N GLY A 271 -18.42 -4.28 -5.31
CA GLY A 271 -18.85 -3.24 -6.24
C GLY A 271 -19.01 -3.73 -7.67
N ASP A 272 -19.94 -3.09 -8.40
CA ASP A 272 -20.29 -3.40 -9.78
C ASP A 272 -19.65 -2.44 -10.82
N GLY A 273 -18.88 -1.47 -10.36
CA GLY A 273 -18.25 -0.40 -11.15
C GLY A 273 -18.97 0.95 -11.03
N GLU A 274 -20.20 0.98 -10.53
CA GLU A 274 -20.96 2.21 -10.30
C GLU A 274 -21.28 2.40 -8.82
N THR A 275 -21.60 1.31 -8.15
CA THR A 275 -22.04 1.33 -6.74
C THR A 275 -21.25 0.33 -5.91
N THR A 276 -21.14 0.65 -4.62
CA THR A 276 -20.55 -0.23 -3.61
C THR A 276 -21.62 -0.71 -2.66
N THR A 277 -21.67 -2.01 -2.42
CA THR A 277 -22.57 -2.66 -1.47
C THR A 277 -21.77 -3.22 -0.30
N THR A 278 -22.27 -3.02 0.91
CA THR A 278 -21.66 -3.54 2.14
C THR A 278 -22.65 -4.48 2.85
N GLN A 279 -22.23 -5.71 3.08
CA GLN A 279 -22.97 -6.67 3.91
C GLN A 279 -22.26 -6.77 5.27
N VAL A 280 -22.93 -6.32 6.33
CA VAL A 280 -22.40 -6.28 7.70
C VAL A 280 -22.90 -7.49 8.50
N VAL A 281 -22.00 -8.12 9.24
CA VAL A 281 -22.31 -9.18 10.21
C VAL A 281 -21.87 -8.72 11.60
N SER A 282 -22.81 -8.58 12.51
CA SER A 282 -22.55 -8.18 13.90
C SER A 282 -21.76 -9.24 14.65
N THR A 283 -20.82 -8.81 15.46
CA THR A 283 -19.95 -9.65 16.30
C THR A 283 -20.13 -9.38 17.80
N LYS A 284 -21.21 -8.65 18.18
CA LYS A 284 -21.43 -8.19 19.57
C LYS A 284 -21.57 -9.30 20.59
N ASP A 285 -21.92 -10.50 20.16
CA ASP A 285 -22.08 -11.67 21.04
C ASP A 285 -20.78 -12.49 21.18
N LEU A 286 -19.69 -12.06 20.52
CA LEU A 286 -18.40 -12.74 20.61
C LEU A 286 -17.62 -12.31 21.87
N PRO A 287 -16.70 -13.16 22.35
CA PRO A 287 -15.79 -12.79 23.44
C PRO A 287 -14.97 -11.53 23.10
N PRO A 288 -14.52 -10.77 24.12
CA PRO A 288 -13.75 -9.54 23.89
C PRO A 288 -12.37 -9.77 23.25
N PHE A 289 -11.87 -10.99 23.20
CA PHE A 289 -10.66 -11.43 22.50
C PHE A 289 -10.84 -12.89 22.05
N GLY A 290 -10.20 -13.24 20.94
CA GLY A 290 -10.30 -14.60 20.42
C GLY A 290 -9.93 -14.76 18.96
N SER A 291 -10.39 -15.87 18.40
CA SER A 291 -10.27 -16.21 16.98
C SER A 291 -11.53 -16.92 16.52
N GLN A 292 -11.98 -16.62 15.32
CA GLN A 292 -13.13 -17.28 14.69
C GLN A 292 -13.00 -17.31 13.18
N THR A 293 -13.49 -18.39 12.57
CA THR A 293 -13.70 -18.46 11.13
C THR A 293 -15.12 -17.99 10.81
N PHE A 294 -15.24 -16.93 10.03
CA PHE A 294 -16.50 -16.45 9.48
C PHE A 294 -16.74 -17.10 8.12
N THR A 295 -17.97 -17.56 7.90
CA THR A 295 -18.43 -18.08 6.61
C THR A 295 -19.66 -17.26 6.21
N ILE A 296 -19.50 -16.37 5.23
CA ILE A 296 -20.48 -15.37 4.87
C ILE A 296 -20.91 -15.59 3.42
N PRO A 297 -22.14 -16.05 3.16
CA PRO A 297 -22.68 -16.08 1.81
C PRO A 297 -23.03 -14.67 1.35
N PHE A 298 -22.78 -14.36 0.07
CA PHE A 298 -23.17 -13.11 -0.56
C PHE A 298 -23.46 -13.33 -2.05
N ASP A 299 -24.21 -12.43 -2.65
CA ASP A 299 -24.53 -12.48 -4.07
C ASP A 299 -23.50 -11.68 -4.88
N ALA A 300 -22.63 -12.38 -5.58
CA ALA A 300 -21.61 -11.81 -6.46
C ALA A 300 -22.09 -11.58 -7.90
N THR A 301 -23.39 -11.79 -8.19
CA THR A 301 -23.93 -11.63 -9.54
C THR A 301 -23.78 -10.18 -10.02
N GLY A 302 -23.06 -10.00 -11.14
CA GLY A 302 -22.81 -8.67 -11.70
C GLY A 302 -21.83 -7.80 -10.93
N GLN A 303 -21.19 -8.34 -9.89
CA GLN A 303 -20.18 -7.63 -9.14
C GLN A 303 -18.80 -7.78 -9.80
N ALA A 304 -18.02 -6.72 -9.82
CA ALA A 304 -16.70 -6.66 -10.44
C ALA A 304 -15.55 -6.98 -9.48
N TRP A 305 -15.73 -6.67 -8.20
CA TRP A 305 -14.72 -6.87 -7.18
C TRP A 305 -15.33 -7.10 -5.79
N VAL A 306 -14.54 -7.69 -4.87
CA VAL A 306 -14.93 -7.91 -3.48
C VAL A 306 -13.73 -7.80 -2.55
N ARG A 307 -13.95 -7.31 -1.33
CA ARG A 307 -13.02 -7.33 -0.20
C ARG A 307 -13.71 -7.69 1.10
N PHE A 308 -12.92 -8.04 2.11
CA PHE A 308 -13.40 -8.34 3.46
C PHE A 308 -12.72 -7.41 4.47
N ALA A 309 -13.44 -7.04 5.53
CA ALA A 309 -12.86 -6.32 6.66
C ALA A 309 -13.49 -6.76 7.99
N ALA A 310 -12.75 -6.54 9.08
CA ALA A 310 -13.19 -6.77 10.44
C ALA A 310 -12.80 -5.57 11.30
N TRP A 311 -13.72 -5.06 12.09
CA TRP A 311 -13.58 -3.82 12.87
C TRP A 311 -13.86 -4.06 14.34
N ASP A 312 -13.02 -3.47 15.20
CA ASP A 312 -13.22 -3.47 16.63
C ASP A 312 -14.04 -2.26 17.11
N SER A 313 -14.47 -2.29 18.35
CA SER A 313 -15.28 -1.23 18.95
C SER A 313 -14.51 0.07 19.25
N ALA A 314 -13.18 0.08 19.08
CA ALA A 314 -12.35 1.28 19.15
C ALA A 314 -12.12 1.92 17.78
N GLY A 315 -12.64 1.32 16.70
CA GLY A 315 -12.48 1.81 15.34
C GLY A 315 -11.17 1.37 14.68
N ASN A 316 -10.44 0.43 15.27
CA ASN A 316 -9.33 -0.25 14.59
C ASN A 316 -9.85 -1.47 13.83
N GLY A 317 -9.07 -1.96 12.90
CA GLY A 317 -9.51 -3.12 12.14
C GLY A 317 -8.49 -3.60 11.13
N ALA A 318 -8.88 -4.66 10.43
CA ALA A 318 -8.07 -5.24 9.36
C ALA A 318 -8.90 -5.41 8.09
N MET A 319 -8.23 -5.36 6.95
CA MET A 319 -8.88 -5.46 5.65
C MET A 319 -8.00 -6.25 4.67
N THR A 320 -8.64 -7.14 3.93
CA THR A 320 -8.01 -7.85 2.80
C THR A 320 -7.93 -6.94 1.58
N MET A 321 -6.98 -7.22 0.70
CA MET A 321 -6.97 -6.55 -0.59
C MET A 321 -8.15 -7.02 -1.44
N PRO A 322 -8.76 -6.11 -2.24
CA PRO A 322 -9.81 -6.48 -3.18
C PRO A 322 -9.34 -7.53 -4.18
N ILE A 323 -10.24 -8.43 -4.56
CA ILE A 323 -10.05 -9.34 -5.68
C ILE A 323 -11.07 -9.07 -6.78
N ARG A 324 -10.74 -9.41 -8.02
CA ARG A 324 -11.70 -9.43 -9.14
C ARG A 324 -12.65 -10.61 -8.99
N LEU A 325 -13.91 -10.35 -9.29
CA LEU A 325 -14.93 -11.36 -9.51
C LEU A 325 -15.08 -11.57 -11.04
N ASN A 326 -15.19 -12.81 -11.46
CA ASN A 326 -15.32 -13.19 -12.87
C ASN A 326 -16.79 -13.18 -13.31
#